data_59aef594029a6f032a1c287fd47c8675
#
_entry.id   59aef594029a6f032a1c287fd47c8675
#
_cell.length_a   1.000
_cell.length_b   1.000
_cell.length_c   1.000
_cell.angle_alpha   90.00
_cell.angle_beta   90.00
_cell.angle_gamma   90.00
#
_symmetry.space_group_name_H-M   'P 1'
#
loop_
_entity.id
_entity.type
_entity.pdbx_description
1 polymer ?
#
loop_
_entity_poly.entity_id
_entity_poly.type
_entity_poly.pdbx_seq_one_letter_code
_entity_poly.pdbx_strand_id
1 'polypeptide(L)'
;MLPGLPDAFVPRLHAIAEAATAGRLAPARLLAMDPEEARFDLQTPPGIGPFYSALIVYRSLSLPDVLALMEPRSRAARERLCGGPMTDTKVLARAEAWRPYRMWMTFLARAVGDSVPA
;
A
#
# COMPACT_ATOMS: atom_id res chain seq x y z
N MET A 1 15.11 15.82 -18.50
CA MET A 1 15.64 14.46 -18.24
C MET A 1 16.37 14.45 -16.91
N LEU A 2 16.10 13.44 -16.08
CA LEU A 2 16.81 13.26 -14.80
C LEU A 2 17.68 12.00 -14.92
N PRO A 3 18.98 12.08 -14.56
CA PRO A 3 19.87 10.93 -14.65
C PRO A 3 19.36 9.74 -13.84
N GLY A 4 19.34 8.56 -14.45
CA GLY A 4 18.91 7.33 -13.79
C GLY A 4 17.40 7.16 -13.61
N LEU A 5 16.60 8.10 -14.10
CA LEU A 5 15.15 8.03 -13.99
C LEU A 5 14.52 7.96 -15.40
N PRO A 6 13.61 7.01 -15.66
CA PRO A 6 12.88 6.96 -16.91
C PRO A 6 12.06 8.24 -17.14
N ASP A 7 12.03 8.72 -18.37
CA ASP A 7 11.33 9.98 -18.72
C ASP A 7 9.85 9.94 -18.36
N ALA A 8 9.21 8.78 -18.38
CA ALA A 8 7.81 8.62 -18.01
C ALA A 8 7.50 8.99 -16.55
N PHE A 9 8.52 8.99 -15.68
CA PHE A 9 8.34 9.36 -14.26
C PHE A 9 8.33 10.87 -14.04
N VAL A 10 8.90 11.65 -14.97
CA VAL A 10 9.01 13.12 -14.79
C VAL A 10 7.64 13.79 -14.65
N PRO A 11 6.65 13.53 -15.55
CA PRO A 11 5.30 14.07 -15.36
C PRO A 11 4.62 13.65 -14.06
N ARG A 12 4.89 12.42 -13.62
CA ARG A 12 4.34 11.89 -12.36
C ARG A 12 4.91 12.62 -11.15
N LEU A 13 6.21 12.88 -11.15
CA LEU A 13 6.86 13.66 -10.09
C LEU A 13 6.32 15.10 -10.05
N HIS A 14 6.12 15.72 -11.21
CA HIS A 14 5.51 17.05 -11.28
C HIS A 14 4.10 17.06 -10.70
N ALA A 15 3.27 16.07 -11.04
CA ALA A 15 1.91 15.96 -10.52
C ALA A 15 1.88 15.79 -8.99
N ILE A 16 2.81 15.01 -8.43
CA ILE A 16 2.95 14.84 -6.98
C ILE A 16 3.39 16.15 -6.32
N ALA A 17 4.35 16.85 -6.92
CA ALA A 17 4.81 18.14 -6.42
C ALA A 17 3.69 19.19 -6.43
N GLU A 18 2.88 19.23 -7.48
CA GLU A 18 1.71 20.10 -7.55
C GLU A 18 0.68 19.78 -6.46
N ALA A 19 0.40 18.49 -6.24
CA ALA A 19 -0.51 18.05 -5.19
C ALA A 19 0.01 18.46 -3.80
N ALA A 20 1.31 18.32 -3.56
CA ALA A 20 1.94 18.74 -2.31
C ALA A 20 1.84 20.25 -2.10
N THR A 21 2.11 21.03 -3.14
CA THR A 21 2.01 22.50 -3.09
C THR A 21 0.57 22.96 -2.84
N ALA A 22 -0.40 22.24 -3.38
CA ALA A 22 -1.82 22.53 -3.17
C ALA A 22 -2.35 22.09 -1.79
N GLY A 23 -1.50 21.50 -0.95
CA GLY A 23 -1.87 21.04 0.39
C GLY A 23 -2.58 19.68 0.44
N ARG A 24 -2.68 18.98 -0.68
CA ARG A 24 -3.40 17.71 -0.77
C ARG A 24 -2.71 16.55 -0.05
N LEU A 25 -1.39 16.66 0.16
CA LEU A 25 -0.59 15.65 0.83
C LEU A 25 -0.33 15.98 2.30
N ALA A 26 -0.96 17.02 2.85
CA ALA A 26 -0.80 17.39 4.25
C ALA A 26 -1.26 16.26 5.19
N PRO A 27 -0.43 15.81 6.15
CA PRO A 27 -0.80 14.72 7.05
C PRO A 27 -2.09 14.99 7.83
N ALA A 28 -2.29 16.21 8.30
CA ALA A 28 -3.50 16.59 9.03
C ALA A 28 -4.77 16.42 8.20
N ARG A 29 -4.70 16.73 6.90
CA ARG A 29 -5.83 16.55 5.99
C ARG A 29 -6.17 15.07 5.81
N LEU A 30 -5.14 14.24 5.60
CA LEU A 30 -5.31 12.80 5.38
C LEU A 30 -5.79 12.08 6.65
N LEU A 31 -5.29 12.48 7.82
CA LEU A 31 -5.70 11.93 9.10
C LEU A 31 -7.15 12.30 9.47
N ALA A 32 -7.68 13.40 8.93
CA ALA A 32 -9.07 13.78 9.14
C ALA A 32 -10.05 12.93 8.33
N MET A 33 -9.56 12.18 7.33
CA MET A 33 -10.37 11.29 6.52
C MET A 33 -10.39 9.88 7.10
N ASP A 34 -11.42 9.10 6.74
CA ASP A 34 -11.37 7.65 6.90
C ASP A 34 -10.17 7.09 6.09
N PRO A 35 -9.45 6.05 6.60
CA PRO A 35 -8.27 5.51 5.91
C PRO A 35 -8.52 5.10 4.45
N GLU A 36 -9.69 4.54 4.14
CA GLU A 36 -10.04 4.18 2.77
C GLU A 36 -10.26 5.41 1.89
N GLU A 37 -10.90 6.45 2.42
CA GLU A 37 -11.06 7.72 1.70
C GLU A 37 -9.71 8.37 1.43
N ALA A 38 -8.81 8.39 2.41
CA ALA A 38 -7.45 8.90 2.24
C ALA A 38 -6.70 8.14 1.16
N ARG A 39 -6.85 6.82 1.15
CA ARG A 39 -6.22 5.96 0.14
C ARG A 39 -6.71 6.27 -1.28
N PHE A 40 -8.02 6.44 -1.45
CA PHE A 40 -8.58 6.81 -2.76
C PHE A 40 -8.16 8.22 -3.17
N ASP A 41 -8.16 9.15 -2.24
CA ASP A 41 -7.72 10.53 -2.51
C ASP A 41 -6.28 10.58 -3.01
N LEU A 42 -5.38 9.80 -2.41
CA LEU A 42 -3.98 9.72 -2.81
C LEU A 42 -3.76 9.11 -4.19
N GLN A 43 -4.73 8.42 -4.75
CA GLN A 43 -4.65 7.87 -6.11
C GLN A 43 -5.00 8.90 -7.19
N THR A 44 -5.42 10.10 -6.81
CA THR A 44 -5.75 11.17 -7.77
C THR A 44 -4.54 11.60 -8.61
N PRO A 45 -3.34 11.84 -8.06
CA PRO A 45 -2.17 12.11 -8.88
C PRO A 45 -1.75 10.88 -9.68
N PRO A 46 -1.36 11.03 -10.96
CA PRO A 46 -0.84 9.91 -11.74
C PRO A 46 0.42 9.33 -11.09
N GLY A 47 0.53 8.01 -11.10
CA GLY A 47 1.69 7.30 -10.57
C GLY A 47 1.51 6.75 -9.15
N ILE A 48 0.44 7.11 -8.46
CA ILE A 48 0.10 6.52 -7.16
C ILE A 48 -1.09 5.57 -7.36
N GLY A 49 -0.80 4.28 -7.33
CA GLY A 49 -1.80 3.23 -7.48
C GLY A 49 -2.28 2.67 -6.13
N PRO A 50 -3.11 1.60 -6.17
CA PRO A 50 -3.69 1.02 -4.97
C PRO A 50 -2.66 0.58 -3.92
N PHE A 51 -1.54 0.00 -4.33
CA PHE A 51 -0.51 -0.45 -3.39
C PHE A 51 0.22 0.72 -2.73
N TYR A 52 0.69 1.69 -3.52
CA TYR A 52 1.44 2.82 -2.97
C TYR A 52 0.56 3.73 -2.12
N SER A 53 -0.71 3.93 -2.48
CA SER A 53 -1.64 4.69 -1.66
C SER A 53 -1.88 4.01 -0.30
N ALA A 54 -2.03 2.69 -0.28
CA ALA A 54 -2.15 1.91 0.95
C ALA A 54 -0.88 2.01 1.80
N LEU A 55 0.29 1.88 1.17
CA LEU A 55 1.57 1.99 1.85
C LEU A 55 1.75 3.36 2.51
N ILE A 56 1.42 4.43 1.79
CA ILE A 56 1.51 5.80 2.31
C ILE A 56 0.57 5.99 3.50
N VAL A 57 -0.71 5.64 3.34
CA VAL A 57 -1.72 5.86 4.39
C VAL A 57 -1.42 5.04 5.63
N TYR A 58 -1.21 3.75 5.46
CA TYR A 58 -1.11 2.85 6.62
C TYR A 58 0.21 2.96 7.34
N ARG A 59 1.29 3.17 6.59
CA ARG A 59 2.63 3.23 7.15
C ARG A 59 3.02 4.64 7.59
N SER A 60 2.81 5.65 6.74
CA SER A 60 3.22 7.02 7.02
C SER A 60 2.33 7.71 8.05
N LEU A 61 1.06 7.31 8.15
CA LEU A 61 0.13 7.84 9.13
C LEU A 61 0.01 6.95 10.39
N SER A 62 0.91 5.99 10.55
CA SER A 62 0.98 5.11 11.72
C SER A 62 -0.30 4.31 11.98
N LEU A 63 -0.82 3.65 10.93
CA LEU A 63 -1.98 2.77 11.01
C LEU A 63 -1.56 1.30 10.88
N PRO A 64 -1.04 0.69 11.95
CA PRO A 64 -0.41 -0.63 11.85
C PRO A 64 -1.39 -1.80 11.69
N ASP A 65 -2.66 -1.60 11.99
CA ASP A 65 -3.63 -2.70 12.00
C ASP A 65 -4.62 -2.66 10.83
N VAL A 66 -4.24 -2.09 9.70
CA VAL A 66 -5.05 -2.09 8.48
C VAL A 66 -4.52 -3.14 7.51
N LEU A 67 -5.40 -3.90 6.89
CA LEU A 67 -5.04 -4.97 5.97
C LEU A 67 -5.13 -4.50 4.52
N ALA A 68 -3.99 -4.47 3.83
CA ALA A 68 -3.93 -4.17 2.40
C ALA A 68 -4.16 -5.44 1.57
N LEU A 69 -5.40 -5.68 1.14
CA LEU A 69 -5.76 -6.87 0.38
C LEU A 69 -5.42 -6.80 -1.11
N MET A 70 -5.30 -5.59 -1.64
CA MET A 70 -5.37 -5.37 -3.09
C MET A 70 -4.01 -5.44 -3.81
N GLU A 71 -2.92 -5.60 -3.09
CA GLU A 71 -1.60 -5.62 -3.72
C GLU A 71 -1.26 -7.04 -4.20
N PRO A 72 -1.09 -7.24 -5.54
CA PRO A 72 -0.93 -8.59 -6.11
C PRO A 72 0.28 -9.37 -5.60
N ARG A 73 1.41 -8.69 -5.35
CA ARG A 73 2.62 -9.36 -4.85
C ARG A 73 2.45 -9.86 -3.42
N SER A 74 1.78 -9.08 -2.59
CA SER A 74 1.45 -9.50 -1.22
C SER A 74 0.48 -10.69 -1.22
N ARG A 75 -0.48 -10.68 -2.16
CA ARG A 75 -1.41 -11.80 -2.33
C ARG A 75 -0.66 -13.07 -2.71
N ALA A 76 0.17 -13.01 -3.74
CA ALA A 76 0.97 -14.14 -4.20
C ALA A 76 1.89 -14.68 -3.10
N ALA A 77 2.52 -13.80 -2.32
CA ALA A 77 3.36 -14.19 -1.20
C ALA A 77 2.55 -14.92 -0.12
N ARG A 78 1.38 -14.41 0.24
CA ARG A 78 0.50 -15.07 1.21
C ARG A 78 0.06 -16.45 0.75
N GLU A 79 -0.30 -16.59 -0.52
CA GLU A 79 -0.69 -17.87 -1.10
C GLU A 79 0.45 -18.89 -1.05
N ARG A 80 1.66 -18.46 -1.36
CA ARG A 80 2.84 -19.34 -1.24
C ARG A 80 3.10 -19.78 0.20
N LEU A 81 3.03 -18.86 1.16
CA LEU A 81 3.27 -19.16 2.56
C LEU A 81 2.17 -20.03 3.18
N CYS A 82 0.94 -19.91 2.69
CA CYS A 82 -0.21 -20.67 3.18
C CYS A 82 -0.47 -21.96 2.39
N GLY A 83 0.31 -22.22 1.34
CA GLY A 83 0.24 -23.49 0.60
C GLY A 83 -0.84 -23.54 -0.49
N GLY A 84 -1.43 -22.42 -0.90
CA GLY A 84 -2.40 -22.42 -1.98
C GLY A 84 -3.25 -21.15 -2.07
N PRO A 85 -4.18 -21.10 -3.05
CA PRO A 85 -5.04 -19.96 -3.27
C PRO A 85 -5.85 -19.58 -2.03
N MET A 86 -5.99 -18.28 -1.80
CA MET A 86 -6.75 -17.76 -0.68
C MET A 86 -7.78 -16.73 -1.16
N THR A 87 -9.04 -16.95 -0.80
CA THR A 87 -10.08 -15.94 -0.97
C THR A 87 -9.87 -14.79 0.03
N ASP A 88 -10.42 -13.62 -0.26
CA ASP A 88 -10.35 -12.49 0.67
C ASP A 88 -10.94 -12.82 2.03
N THR A 89 -12.01 -13.62 2.08
CA THR A 89 -12.61 -14.09 3.34
C THR A 89 -11.63 -14.91 4.17
N LYS A 90 -10.87 -15.82 3.54
CA LYS A 90 -9.83 -16.60 4.23
C LYS A 90 -8.68 -15.74 4.72
N VAL A 91 -8.26 -14.77 3.92
CA VAL A 91 -7.21 -13.82 4.31
C VAL A 91 -7.65 -13.01 5.53
N LEU A 92 -8.86 -12.48 5.52
CA LEU A 92 -9.41 -11.73 6.64
C LEU A 92 -9.49 -12.57 7.91
N ALA A 93 -9.94 -13.81 7.81
CA ALA A 93 -10.02 -14.74 8.94
C ALA A 93 -8.63 -15.03 9.55
N ARG A 94 -7.64 -15.29 8.70
CA ARG A 94 -6.26 -15.49 9.16
C ARG A 94 -5.65 -14.24 9.76
N ALA A 95 -5.95 -13.09 9.19
CA ALA A 95 -5.41 -11.82 9.63
C ALA A 95 -5.91 -11.41 11.02
N GLU A 96 -7.00 -11.97 11.50
CA GLU A 96 -7.46 -11.71 12.87
C GLU A 96 -6.40 -12.06 13.93
N ALA A 97 -5.62 -13.13 13.68
CA ALA A 97 -4.52 -13.52 14.57
C ALA A 97 -3.35 -12.53 14.57
N TRP A 98 -3.29 -11.64 13.58
CA TRP A 98 -2.20 -10.66 13.42
C TRP A 98 -2.52 -9.32 14.08
N ARG A 99 -3.70 -9.13 14.62
CA ARG A 99 -4.05 -7.88 15.32
C ARG A 99 -3.11 -7.65 16.50
N PRO A 100 -2.67 -6.44 16.77
CA PRO A 100 -2.95 -5.17 16.05
C PRO A 100 -1.93 -4.82 14.94
N TYR A 101 -1.28 -5.79 14.34
CA TYR A 101 -0.17 -5.60 13.39
C TYR A 101 -0.44 -6.14 11.98
N ARG A 102 -1.69 -6.13 11.55
CA ARG A 102 -2.07 -6.73 10.25
C ARG A 102 -1.34 -6.12 9.06
N MET A 103 -1.10 -4.82 9.07
CA MET A 103 -0.35 -4.15 8.02
C MET A 103 1.11 -4.62 8.00
N TRP A 104 1.75 -4.65 9.14
CA TRP A 104 3.14 -5.12 9.27
C TRP A 104 3.29 -6.58 8.86
N MET A 105 2.34 -7.43 9.23
CA MET A 105 2.35 -8.83 8.84
C MET A 105 2.17 -9.00 7.34
N THR A 106 1.40 -8.15 6.69
CA THR A 106 1.24 -8.15 5.23
C THR A 106 2.56 -7.85 4.53
N PHE A 107 3.30 -6.83 4.98
CA PHE A 107 4.60 -6.49 4.40
C PHE A 107 5.67 -7.53 4.73
N LEU A 108 5.66 -8.08 5.93
CA LEU A 108 6.57 -9.17 6.31
C LEU A 108 6.32 -10.41 5.44
N ALA A 109 5.08 -10.80 5.26
CA ALA A 109 4.72 -11.93 4.39
C ALA A 109 5.19 -11.71 2.96
N ARG A 110 5.06 -10.49 2.43
CA ARG A 110 5.56 -10.14 1.10
C ARG A 110 7.08 -10.31 1.00
N ALA A 111 7.82 -9.78 1.99
CA ALA A 111 9.28 -9.87 2.00
C ALA A 111 9.77 -11.33 2.14
N VAL A 112 9.16 -12.10 3.02
CA VAL A 112 9.51 -13.52 3.23
C VAL A 112 9.04 -14.37 2.06
N GLY A 113 7.84 -14.10 1.54
CA GLY A 113 7.27 -14.84 0.42
C GLY A 113 8.08 -14.76 -0.87
N ASP A 114 8.76 -13.65 -1.09
CA ASP A 114 9.67 -13.50 -2.24
C ASP A 114 10.88 -14.44 -2.14
N SER A 115 11.22 -14.91 -0.96
CA SER A 115 12.32 -15.86 -0.71
C SER A 115 11.88 -17.33 -0.78
N VAL A 116 10.57 -17.60 -0.80
CA VAL A 116 10.03 -18.96 -0.86
C VAL A 116 9.93 -19.41 -2.31
N PRO A 117 10.48 -20.58 -2.69
CA PRO A 117 10.33 -21.12 -4.05
C PRO A 117 8.87 -21.31 -4.44
N ALA A 118 8.60 -21.07 -5.71
CA ALA A 118 7.26 -21.24 -6.26
C ALA A 118 6.85 -22.72 -6.31
#